data_7592289ed798ab1538e67ea827bc598f
#
_entry.id   7592289ed798ab1538e67ea827bc598f
#
_cell.length_a   1.000
_cell.length_b   1.000
_cell.length_c   1.000
_cell.angle_alpha   90.00
_cell.angle_beta   90.00
_cell.angle_gamma   90.00
#
_symmetry.space_group_name_H-M   'P 1'
#
loop_
_entity.id
_entity.type
_entity.pdbx_description
1 polymer ?
#
loop_
_entity_poly.entity_id
_entity_poly.type
_entity_poly.pdbx_seq_one_letter_code
_entity_poly.pdbx_strand_id
1 'polypeptide(L)'
;MEFAFDPAKSAANLQKHGIDFLAAQALWDDPALLEIPARTRGEPRFLVIGRLHDKHWSAVITYRGSTLRLISVRRSRPEEIRLYENV
;
A
#
# COMPACT_ATOMS: atom_id res chain seq x y z
N MET A 1 -4.82 -0.95 14.49
CA MET A 1 -5.44 -1.17 13.17
C MET A 1 -5.29 -2.63 12.78
N GLU A 2 -6.32 -3.21 12.23
CA GLU A 2 -6.31 -4.61 11.83
C GLU A 2 -6.11 -4.71 10.32
N PHE A 3 -5.17 -5.55 9.91
CA PHE A 3 -4.88 -5.80 8.49
C PHE A 3 -5.45 -7.13 8.05
N ALA A 4 -5.89 -7.20 6.81
CA ALA A 4 -6.32 -8.43 6.16
C ALA A 4 -5.74 -8.50 4.74
N PHE A 5 -5.57 -9.70 4.23
CA PHE A 5 -5.11 -9.92 2.86
C PHE A 5 -5.28 -11.39 2.47
N ASP A 6 -5.25 -11.64 1.18
CA ASP A 6 -5.25 -12.99 0.62
C ASP A 6 -3.82 -13.53 0.64
N PRO A 7 -3.54 -14.65 1.34
CA PRO A 7 -2.19 -15.19 1.43
C PRO A 7 -1.57 -15.55 0.08
N ALA A 8 -2.38 -16.02 -0.88
CA ALA A 8 -1.87 -16.33 -2.21
C ALA A 8 -1.42 -15.08 -2.96
N LYS A 9 -2.16 -13.98 -2.80
CA LYS A 9 -1.78 -12.69 -3.39
C LYS A 9 -0.55 -12.11 -2.73
N SER A 10 -0.40 -12.30 -1.42
CA SER A 10 0.80 -11.88 -0.69
C SER A 10 2.04 -12.58 -1.22
N ALA A 11 1.96 -13.90 -1.40
CA ALA A 11 3.06 -14.69 -1.95
C ALA A 11 3.40 -14.27 -3.39
N ALA A 12 2.38 -14.05 -4.23
CA ALA A 12 2.59 -13.58 -5.60
C ALA A 12 3.22 -12.18 -5.62
N ASN A 13 2.83 -11.32 -4.70
CA ASN A 13 3.39 -9.98 -4.58
C ASN A 13 4.88 -10.01 -4.23
N LEU A 14 5.26 -10.92 -3.35
CA LEU A 14 6.67 -11.11 -2.99
C LEU A 14 7.49 -11.52 -4.21
N GLN A 15 6.97 -12.45 -5.02
CA GLN A 15 7.62 -12.91 -6.24
C GLN A 15 7.79 -11.78 -7.25
N LYS A 16 6.74 -10.99 -7.44
CA LYS A 16 6.69 -9.98 -8.49
C LYS A 16 7.39 -8.67 -8.09
N HIS A 17 7.25 -8.24 -6.86
CA HIS A 17 7.68 -6.91 -6.42
C HIS A 17 8.70 -6.91 -5.28
N GLY A 18 9.03 -8.08 -4.74
CA GLY A 18 10.04 -8.19 -3.69
C GLY A 18 9.56 -7.82 -2.30
N ILE A 19 8.26 -7.72 -2.10
CA ILE A 19 7.66 -7.44 -0.80
C ILE A 19 6.35 -8.22 -0.67
N ASP A 20 6.13 -8.87 0.47
CA ASP A 20 4.85 -9.50 0.77
C ASP A 20 3.98 -8.54 1.58
N PHE A 21 2.74 -8.96 1.86
CA PHE A 21 1.79 -8.10 2.55
C PHE A 21 2.00 -8.04 4.05
N LEU A 22 2.72 -8.97 4.63
CA LEU A 22 3.10 -8.89 6.03
C LEU A 22 4.17 -7.81 6.23
N ALA A 23 5.22 -7.83 5.42
CA ALA A 23 6.26 -6.81 5.46
C ALA A 23 5.73 -5.42 5.12
N ALA A 24 4.79 -5.33 4.18
CA ALA A 24 4.20 -4.05 3.75
C ALA A 24 3.45 -3.33 4.86
N GLN A 25 2.99 -4.04 5.89
CA GLN A 25 2.29 -3.42 7.02
C GLN A 25 3.14 -2.37 7.73
N ALA A 26 4.47 -2.49 7.66
CA ALA A 26 5.39 -1.52 8.25
C ALA A 26 5.30 -0.14 7.59
N LEU A 27 4.70 -0.01 6.40
CA LEU A 27 4.46 1.29 5.78
C LEU A 27 3.60 2.20 6.68
N TRP A 28 2.71 1.60 7.46
CA TRP A 28 1.82 2.36 8.35
C TRP A 28 2.52 2.91 9.58
N ASP A 29 3.79 2.59 9.78
CA ASP A 29 4.63 3.23 10.80
C ASP A 29 5.25 4.54 10.30
N ASP A 30 5.13 4.83 9.00
CA ASP A 30 5.64 6.06 8.39
C ASP A 30 4.73 7.23 8.77
N PRO A 31 5.22 8.23 9.52
CA PRO A 31 4.40 9.38 9.91
C PRO A 31 4.01 10.27 8.72
N ALA A 32 4.68 10.14 7.59
CA ALA A 32 4.39 10.90 6.38
C ALA A 32 3.55 10.12 5.37
N LEU A 33 3.01 8.96 5.76
CA LEU A 33 2.18 8.13 4.90
C LEU A 33 1.07 8.96 4.24
N LEU A 34 0.96 8.87 2.91
CA LEU A 34 -0.03 9.60 2.14
C LEU A 34 -1.07 8.63 1.60
N GLU A 35 -2.35 8.93 1.86
CA GLU A 35 -3.45 8.13 1.33
C GLU A 35 -4.31 9.01 0.44
N ILE A 36 -4.52 8.56 -0.81
CA ILE A 36 -5.36 9.27 -1.77
C ILE A 36 -6.37 8.30 -2.39
N PRO A 37 -7.56 8.80 -2.78
CA PRO A 37 -8.52 7.94 -3.46
C PRO A 37 -7.97 7.43 -4.78
N ALA A 38 -8.18 6.13 -5.05
CA ALA A 38 -7.83 5.53 -6.32
C ALA A 38 -9.09 5.37 -7.16
N ARG A 39 -8.93 5.43 -8.49
CA ARG A 39 -10.05 5.16 -9.39
C ARG A 39 -10.41 3.68 -9.30
N THR A 40 -11.69 3.41 -9.11
CA THR A 40 -12.17 2.05 -8.96
C THR A 40 -13.62 1.95 -9.35
N ARG A 41 -14.05 0.73 -9.69
CA ARG A 41 -15.46 0.38 -9.83
C ARG A 41 -15.80 -0.55 -8.67
N GLY A 42 -16.98 -0.34 -8.07
CA GLY A 42 -17.42 -1.12 -6.93
C GLY A 42 -16.90 -0.56 -5.62
N GLU A 43 -16.26 -1.40 -4.79
CA GLU A 43 -15.83 -0.95 -3.48
C GLU A 43 -14.72 0.11 -3.58
N PRO A 44 -14.76 1.13 -2.72
CA PRO A 44 -13.76 2.19 -2.74
C PRO A 44 -12.36 1.66 -2.47
N ARG A 45 -11.39 2.13 -3.27
CA ARG A 45 -9.99 1.80 -3.10
C ARG A 45 -9.17 3.07 -2.92
N PHE A 46 -8.02 2.91 -2.29
CA PHE A 46 -7.10 4.01 -2.02
C PHE A 46 -5.70 3.59 -2.42
N LEU A 47 -4.94 4.59 -2.89
CA LEU A 47 -3.51 4.44 -3.11
C LEU A 47 -2.80 5.01 -1.89
N VAL A 48 -1.94 4.22 -1.29
CA VAL A 48 -1.17 4.63 -0.12
C VAL A 48 0.29 4.66 -0.53
N ILE A 49 0.95 5.80 -0.28
CA ILE A 49 2.36 5.97 -0.63
C ILE A 49 3.12 6.18 0.68
N GLY A 50 4.12 5.35 0.90
CA GLY A 50 4.90 5.42 2.11
C GLY A 50 6.34 5.02 1.88
N ARG A 51 7.14 5.20 2.92
CA ARG A 51 8.54 4.89 2.90
C ARG A 51 8.84 3.76 3.86
N LEU A 52 9.55 2.75 3.38
CA LEU A 52 10.01 1.65 4.19
C LEU A 52 11.52 1.53 3.96
N HIS A 53 12.29 1.78 5.03
CA HIS A 53 13.72 1.99 4.94
C HIS A 53 13.98 3.20 4.03
N ASP A 54 14.73 3.04 2.95
CA ASP A 54 15.06 4.12 2.02
C ASP A 54 14.30 4.05 0.70
N LYS A 55 13.26 3.21 0.64
CA LYS A 55 12.50 2.97 -0.59
C LYS A 55 11.05 3.40 -0.43
N HIS A 56 10.49 3.96 -1.51
CA HIS A 56 9.09 4.34 -1.55
C HIS A 56 8.26 3.20 -2.15
N TRP A 57 7.15 2.91 -1.48
CA TRP A 57 6.22 1.86 -1.90
C TRP A 57 4.81 2.42 -2.04
N SER A 58 4.09 1.92 -3.03
CA SER A 58 2.70 2.30 -3.26
C SER A 58 1.82 1.06 -3.09
N ALA A 59 0.86 1.15 -2.20
CA ALA A 59 -0.06 0.08 -1.90
C ALA A 59 -1.47 0.45 -2.34
N VAL A 60 -2.20 -0.51 -2.89
CA VAL A 60 -3.64 -0.38 -3.13
C VAL A 60 -4.36 -1.11 -2.01
N ILE A 61 -5.29 -0.40 -1.38
CA ILE A 61 -6.02 -0.91 -0.23
C ILE A 61 -7.50 -0.63 -0.35
N THR A 62 -8.29 -1.32 0.47
CA THR A 62 -9.68 -0.97 0.73
C THR A 62 -9.96 -1.16 2.23
N TYR A 63 -11.01 -0.52 2.71
CA TYR A 63 -11.45 -0.68 4.09
C TYR A 63 -12.74 -1.51 4.12
N ARG A 64 -12.80 -2.43 5.07
CA ARG A 64 -14.02 -3.20 5.38
C ARG A 64 -14.27 -3.04 6.88
N GLY A 65 -15.18 -2.12 7.22
CA GLY A 65 -15.36 -1.73 8.62
C GLY A 65 -14.08 -1.12 9.17
N SER A 66 -13.57 -1.67 10.27
CA SER A 66 -12.33 -1.22 10.89
C SER A 66 -11.09 -1.98 10.38
N THR A 67 -11.26 -2.87 9.40
CA THR A 67 -10.18 -3.67 8.84
C THR A 67 -9.66 -3.05 7.55
N LEU A 68 -8.34 -2.91 7.44
CA LEU A 68 -7.66 -2.46 6.24
C LEU A 68 -7.21 -3.69 5.44
N ARG A 69 -7.71 -3.82 4.21
CA ARG A 69 -7.36 -4.94 3.34
C ARG A 69 -6.33 -4.52 2.31
N LEU A 70 -5.18 -5.19 2.32
CA LEU A 70 -4.12 -5.00 1.33
C LEU A 70 -4.45 -5.76 0.06
N ILE A 71 -4.32 -5.10 -1.09
CA ILE A 71 -4.65 -5.68 -2.39
C ILE A 71 -3.40 -5.86 -3.25
N SER A 72 -2.53 -4.85 -3.30
CA SER A 72 -1.26 -4.94 -4.02
C SER A 72 -0.27 -3.94 -3.44
N VAL A 73 1.04 -4.24 -3.59
CA VAL A 73 2.11 -3.35 -3.13
C VAL A 73 3.23 -3.41 -4.17
N ARG A 74 3.70 -2.24 -4.61
CA ARG A 74 4.79 -2.14 -5.58
C ARG A 74 5.67 -0.94 -5.27
N ARG A 75 6.82 -0.88 -5.88
CA ARG A 75 7.66 0.31 -5.80
C ARG A 75 6.92 1.50 -6.39
N SER A 76 7.07 2.65 -5.74
CA SER A 76 6.40 3.88 -6.19
C SER A 76 6.99 4.38 -7.51
N ARG A 77 6.13 4.97 -8.33
CA ARG A 77 6.52 5.65 -9.56
C ARG A 77 7.04 7.06 -9.22
N PRO A 78 7.84 7.68 -10.11
CA PRO A 78 8.37 9.02 -9.84
C PRO A 78 7.32 10.06 -9.46
N GLU A 79 6.16 10.06 -10.16
CA GLU A 79 5.08 10.99 -9.85
C GLU A 79 4.44 10.73 -8.49
N GLU A 80 4.43 9.49 -8.04
CA GLU A 80 3.93 9.13 -6.71
C GLU A 80 4.88 9.59 -5.62
N ILE A 81 6.18 9.45 -5.85
CA ILE A 81 7.19 9.95 -4.93
C ILE A 81 7.09 11.47 -4.79
N ARG A 82 6.87 12.17 -5.89
CA ARG A 82 6.67 13.62 -5.87
C ARG A 82 5.46 14.03 -5.04
N LEU A 83 4.35 13.30 -5.17
CA LEU A 83 3.16 13.55 -4.35
C LEU A 83 3.48 13.37 -2.86
N TYR A 84 4.15 12.29 -2.54
CA TYR A 84 4.52 11.97 -1.15
C TYR A 84 5.44 13.03 -0.55
N GLU A 85 6.40 13.54 -1.33
CA GLU A 85 7.40 14.49 -0.84
C GLU A 85 6.93 15.94 -0.81
N ASN A 86 5.84 16.26 -1.49
CA ASN A 86 5.32 17.63 -1.55
C ASN A 86 4.20 17.92 -0.56
N VAL A 87 3.91 17.02 0.32
CA VAL A 87 2.80 17.17 1.27
C VAL A 87 3.28 17.64 2.63
#